data_a13a1d0146006421219984848bd8ff99
#
_entry.id   a13a1d0146006421219984848bd8ff99
#
_cell.length_a   1.000
_cell.length_b   1.000
_cell.length_c   1.000
_cell.angle_alpha   90.00
_cell.angle_beta   90.00
_cell.angle_gamma   90.00
#
_symmetry.space_group_name_H-M   'P 1'
#
loop_
_entity.id
_entity.type
_entity.pdbx_description
1 polymer ?
#
loop_
_entity_poly.entity_id
_entity_poly.type
_entity_poly.pdbx_seq_one_letter_code
_entity_poly.pdbx_strand_id
1 'polypeptide(L)'
;MHKVRTPWPTATRVGYIVSFEECRRKWPGLSARRFCMVAEVPYPTFARWWARWQREGNKALLDRPRRPRRCPSALPGQVLDIIRGAHRELGLGVRRLHAHLLRARVITCSISSIYRVLRRCGALLRRPRKPKPNWIRYARAIPGERAQMDLKYLPQDRYQLTLVDDCSRYLGATVLEKRTTAAVCRALPGLLKTFPFPLRCIQTDNGSEFGLDLTALLKRLGIRHTHIRPRSPHLNGKVERVQRTVQEEFWDGIGPGSLQEWERFLQDYVRFYNQRRQHSALGYTAPIEYALQRLPHQTRVSHMS
;
A
#
# COMPACT_ATOMS: atom_id res chain seq x y z
N MET A 1 -15.39 6.77 40.87
CA MET A 1 -14.02 6.46 40.44
C MET A 1 -13.78 4.95 40.64
N HIS A 2 -13.86 4.14 39.57
CA HIS A 2 -13.47 2.74 39.63
C HIS A 2 -11.94 2.65 39.63
N LYS A 3 -11.35 2.35 40.79
CA LYS A 3 -9.91 1.99 40.84
C LYS A 3 -9.71 0.73 40.00
N VAL A 4 -9.00 0.87 38.87
CA VAL A 4 -8.49 -0.27 38.12
C VAL A 4 -7.55 -1.02 39.03
N ARG A 5 -7.98 -2.17 39.58
CA ARG A 5 -7.12 -3.03 40.38
C ARG A 5 -6.08 -3.66 39.45
N THR A 6 -4.86 -3.21 39.53
CA THR A 6 -3.71 -3.89 38.89
C THR A 6 -3.69 -5.34 39.38
N PRO A 7 -3.59 -6.32 38.48
CA PRO A 7 -3.50 -7.72 38.91
C PRO A 7 -2.22 -7.92 39.71
N TRP A 8 -2.31 -8.67 40.81
CA TRP A 8 -1.16 -9.00 41.65
C TRP A 8 -0.12 -9.75 40.84
N PRO A 9 1.18 -9.33 40.85
CA PRO A 9 2.24 -10.03 40.17
C PRO A 9 2.35 -11.50 40.58
N THR A 10 2.77 -12.38 39.69
CA THR A 10 2.94 -13.82 39.97
C THR A 10 3.87 -14.07 41.16
N ALA A 11 4.98 -13.33 41.25
CA ALA A 11 5.91 -13.42 42.36
C ALA A 11 5.25 -13.13 43.71
N THR A 12 4.37 -12.11 43.76
CA THR A 12 3.61 -11.75 44.97
C THR A 12 2.62 -12.85 45.36
N ARG A 13 1.95 -13.48 44.41
CA ARG A 13 1.04 -14.61 44.66
C ARG A 13 1.79 -15.81 45.26
N VAL A 14 2.93 -16.15 44.68
CA VAL A 14 3.83 -17.21 45.19
C VAL A 14 4.29 -16.89 46.60
N GLY A 15 4.75 -15.66 46.86
CA GLY A 15 5.17 -15.21 48.17
C GLY A 15 4.13 -15.42 49.25
N TYR A 16 2.86 -15.03 48.99
CA TYR A 16 1.78 -15.24 49.95
C TYR A 16 1.48 -16.72 50.21
N ILE A 17 1.54 -17.57 49.17
CA ILE A 17 1.32 -19.02 49.33
C ILE A 17 2.44 -19.64 50.20
N VAL A 18 3.69 -19.33 49.92
CA VAL A 18 4.81 -19.84 50.69
C VAL A 18 4.77 -19.37 52.14
N SER A 19 4.54 -18.05 52.35
CA SER A 19 4.40 -17.49 53.71
C SER A 19 3.25 -18.16 54.49
N PHE A 20 2.11 -18.45 53.85
CA PHE A 20 1.02 -19.14 54.51
C PHE A 20 1.39 -20.57 54.90
N GLU A 21 2.09 -21.30 54.04
CA GLU A 21 2.59 -22.65 54.36
C GLU A 21 3.59 -22.67 55.53
N GLU A 22 4.51 -21.73 55.52
CA GLU A 22 5.48 -21.56 56.61
C GLU A 22 4.77 -21.24 57.95
N CYS A 23 3.78 -20.31 57.92
CA CYS A 23 2.99 -19.98 59.07
C CYS A 23 2.18 -21.19 59.57
N ARG A 24 1.59 -22.00 58.70
CA ARG A 24 0.87 -23.21 59.08
C ARG A 24 1.73 -24.28 59.70
N ARG A 25 3.03 -24.39 59.27
CA ARG A 25 4.00 -25.32 59.90
C ARG A 25 4.29 -24.91 61.33
N LYS A 26 4.40 -23.58 61.59
CA LYS A 26 4.64 -23.04 62.95
C LYS A 26 3.40 -23.05 63.85
N TRP A 27 2.22 -22.82 63.24
CA TRP A 27 0.92 -22.75 63.93
C TRP A 27 -0.11 -23.60 63.19
N PRO A 28 -0.21 -24.92 63.51
CA PRO A 28 -1.07 -25.84 62.78
C PRO A 28 -2.57 -25.46 62.76
N GLY A 29 -3.03 -24.67 63.73
CA GLY A 29 -4.42 -24.17 63.81
C GLY A 29 -4.69 -22.85 63.06
N LEU A 30 -3.70 -22.30 62.30
CA LEU A 30 -3.84 -21.06 61.58
C LEU A 30 -4.81 -21.23 60.40
N SER A 31 -5.94 -20.53 60.43
CA SER A 31 -6.89 -20.49 59.33
C SER A 31 -6.45 -19.53 58.24
N ALA A 32 -6.79 -19.84 56.97
CA ALA A 32 -6.47 -18.98 55.83
C ALA A 32 -7.14 -17.57 55.98
N ARG A 33 -8.31 -17.47 56.59
CA ARG A 33 -8.93 -16.18 56.88
C ARG A 33 -8.11 -15.30 57.83
N ARG A 34 -7.57 -15.91 58.91
CA ARG A 34 -6.77 -15.19 59.90
C ARG A 34 -5.41 -14.76 59.30
N PHE A 35 -4.79 -15.62 58.49
CA PHE A 35 -3.62 -15.25 57.71
C PHE A 35 -3.87 -14.06 56.76
N CYS A 36 -4.95 -14.10 56.00
CA CYS A 36 -5.30 -13.03 55.06
C CYS A 36 -5.59 -11.70 55.73
N MET A 37 -6.13 -11.72 56.93
CA MET A 37 -6.40 -10.53 57.73
C MET A 37 -5.07 -9.87 58.15
N VAL A 38 -4.09 -10.64 58.59
CA VAL A 38 -2.77 -10.15 59.01
C VAL A 38 -1.91 -9.71 57.80
N ALA A 39 -2.00 -10.46 56.70
CA ALA A 39 -1.27 -10.19 55.50
C ALA A 39 -1.91 -9.15 54.58
N GLU A 40 -3.03 -8.56 54.99
CA GLU A 40 -3.80 -7.56 54.22
C GLU A 40 -4.20 -8.00 52.80
N VAL A 41 -4.45 -9.30 52.63
CA VAL A 41 -4.87 -9.88 51.34
C VAL A 41 -6.37 -10.24 51.38
N PRO A 42 -7.17 -9.85 50.38
CA PRO A 42 -8.58 -10.25 50.31
C PRO A 42 -8.72 -11.77 50.30
N TYR A 43 -9.39 -12.33 51.32
CA TYR A 43 -9.55 -13.78 51.45
C TYR A 43 -10.08 -14.48 50.20
N PRO A 44 -11.10 -13.96 49.45
CA PRO A 44 -11.60 -14.64 48.25
C PRO A 44 -10.54 -14.71 47.14
N THR A 45 -9.60 -13.75 47.11
CA THR A 45 -8.50 -13.74 46.14
C THR A 45 -7.45 -14.78 46.50
N PHE A 46 -7.05 -14.79 47.77
CA PHE A 46 -6.11 -15.77 48.31
C PHE A 46 -6.65 -17.20 48.20
N ALA A 47 -7.90 -17.45 48.60
CA ALA A 47 -8.52 -18.76 48.53
C ALA A 47 -8.54 -19.36 47.11
N ARG A 48 -8.75 -18.52 46.07
CA ARG A 48 -8.63 -18.97 44.67
C ARG A 48 -7.21 -19.33 44.28
N TRP A 49 -6.23 -18.59 44.76
CA TRP A 49 -4.82 -18.93 44.50
C TRP A 49 -4.41 -20.22 45.21
N TRP A 50 -4.79 -20.33 46.48
CA TRP A 50 -4.52 -21.50 47.31
C TRP A 50 -5.14 -22.78 46.72
N ALA A 51 -6.41 -22.77 46.39
CA ALA A 51 -7.10 -23.91 45.77
C ALA A 51 -6.48 -24.30 44.40
N ARG A 52 -5.99 -23.34 43.63
CA ARG A 52 -5.31 -23.63 42.37
C ARG A 52 -3.93 -24.22 42.63
N TRP A 53 -3.20 -23.66 43.55
CA TRP A 53 -1.86 -24.13 43.90
C TRP A 53 -1.86 -25.56 44.45
N GLN A 54 -2.82 -25.89 45.30
CA GLN A 54 -2.99 -27.26 45.81
C GLN A 54 -3.22 -28.28 44.69
N ARG A 55 -3.83 -27.90 43.56
CA ARG A 55 -4.14 -28.81 42.46
C ARG A 55 -2.98 -28.92 41.45
N GLU A 56 -2.32 -27.82 41.13
CA GLU A 56 -1.43 -27.74 39.96
C GLU A 56 -0.03 -27.18 40.34
N GLY A 57 0.23 -26.91 41.63
CA GLY A 57 1.48 -26.33 42.13
C GLY A 57 1.74 -24.91 41.62
N ASN A 58 3.01 -24.49 41.59
CA ASN A 58 3.43 -23.15 41.23
C ASN A 58 2.99 -22.72 39.82
N LYS A 59 2.85 -23.66 38.88
CA LYS A 59 2.38 -23.36 37.50
C LYS A 59 0.98 -22.77 37.47
N ALA A 60 0.14 -23.11 38.46
CA ALA A 60 -1.23 -22.60 38.56
C ALA A 60 -1.33 -21.13 38.90
N LEU A 61 -0.28 -20.53 39.47
CA LEU A 61 -0.22 -19.13 39.85
C LEU A 61 0.19 -18.19 38.71
N LEU A 62 0.67 -18.75 37.58
CA LEU A 62 0.95 -17.99 36.37
C LEU A 62 -0.33 -17.39 35.80
N ASP A 63 -0.19 -16.23 35.14
CA ASP A 63 -1.32 -15.63 34.44
C ASP A 63 -1.76 -16.51 33.28
N ARG A 64 -3.02 -16.90 33.29
CA ARG A 64 -3.60 -17.63 32.13
C ARG A 64 -3.85 -16.67 30.99
N PRO A 65 -3.60 -17.10 29.74
CA PRO A 65 -3.91 -16.30 28.57
C PRO A 65 -5.39 -15.92 28.60
N ARG A 66 -5.70 -14.62 28.51
CA ARG A 66 -7.09 -14.13 28.44
C ARG A 66 -7.75 -14.36 27.07
N ARG A 67 -7.01 -14.94 26.13
CA ARG A 67 -7.54 -15.27 24.81
C ARG A 67 -8.59 -16.37 24.88
N PRO A 68 -9.71 -16.22 24.15
CA PRO A 68 -10.64 -17.32 23.96
C PRO A 68 -9.90 -18.54 23.36
N ARG A 69 -10.21 -19.74 23.85
CA ARG A 69 -9.64 -20.98 23.30
C ARG A 69 -10.08 -21.24 21.86
N ARG A 70 -11.26 -20.75 21.48
CA ARG A 70 -11.75 -20.77 20.10
C ARG A 70 -11.92 -19.32 19.62
N CYS A 71 -11.46 -19.05 18.42
CA CYS A 71 -11.64 -17.78 17.73
C CYS A 71 -12.44 -18.05 16.44
N PRO A 72 -13.80 -17.90 16.46
CA PRO A 72 -14.65 -18.20 15.30
C PRO A 72 -14.28 -17.39 14.05
N SER A 73 -13.66 -16.22 14.22
CA SER A 73 -13.22 -15.35 13.16
C SER A 73 -11.77 -15.61 12.69
N ALA A 74 -11.14 -16.70 13.14
CA ALA A 74 -9.81 -17.09 12.65
C ALA A 74 -9.91 -17.54 11.19
N LEU A 75 -9.05 -16.99 10.34
CA LEU A 75 -8.98 -17.44 8.95
C LEU A 75 -8.45 -18.88 8.88
N PRO A 76 -9.03 -19.74 8.02
CA PRO A 76 -8.52 -21.08 7.76
C PRO A 76 -7.06 -21.05 7.30
N GLY A 77 -6.30 -22.12 7.57
CA GLY A 77 -4.89 -22.23 7.18
C GLY A 77 -4.66 -22.00 5.69
N GLN A 78 -5.48 -22.62 4.85
CA GLN A 78 -5.44 -22.43 3.39
C GLN A 78 -5.55 -20.97 2.96
N VAL A 79 -6.44 -20.20 3.59
CA VAL A 79 -6.60 -18.77 3.30
C VAL A 79 -5.35 -17.97 3.70
N LEU A 80 -4.69 -18.35 4.80
CA LEU A 80 -3.42 -17.74 5.22
C LEU A 80 -2.33 -17.97 4.18
N ASP A 81 -2.23 -19.18 3.64
CA ASP A 81 -1.22 -19.56 2.64
C ASP A 81 -1.47 -18.88 1.30
N ILE A 82 -2.73 -18.75 0.87
CA ILE A 82 -3.09 -17.98 -0.32
C ILE A 82 -2.67 -16.51 -0.17
N ILE A 83 -2.94 -15.88 0.98
CA ILE A 83 -2.56 -14.48 1.22
C ILE A 83 -1.04 -14.31 1.18
N ARG A 84 -0.29 -15.23 1.80
CA ARG A 84 1.18 -15.21 1.85
C ARG A 84 1.79 -15.44 0.46
N GLY A 85 1.29 -16.44 -0.26
CA GLY A 85 1.73 -16.79 -1.61
C GLY A 85 1.52 -15.62 -2.57
N ALA A 86 0.30 -15.10 -2.65
CA ALA A 86 -0.02 -13.97 -3.51
C ALA A 86 0.78 -12.69 -3.15
N HIS A 87 1.06 -12.44 -1.86
CA HIS A 87 1.91 -11.31 -1.48
C HIS A 87 3.36 -11.49 -1.95
N ARG A 88 3.92 -12.71 -1.80
CA ARG A 88 5.29 -13.03 -2.22
C ARG A 88 5.46 -12.96 -3.73
N GLU A 89 4.49 -13.48 -4.46
CA GLU A 89 4.51 -13.54 -5.92
C GLU A 89 4.29 -12.18 -6.59
N LEU A 90 3.32 -11.41 -6.07
CA LEU A 90 2.89 -10.17 -6.69
C LEU A 90 3.50 -8.89 -6.08
N GLY A 91 4.16 -8.96 -4.93
CA GLY A 91 4.73 -7.81 -4.22
C GLY A 91 3.71 -6.72 -3.82
N LEU A 92 2.41 -7.04 -3.82
CA LEU A 92 1.35 -6.05 -3.61
C LEU A 92 1.20 -5.68 -2.13
N GLY A 93 1.07 -4.37 -1.83
CA GLY A 93 0.70 -3.91 -0.50
C GLY A 93 -0.73 -4.32 -0.12
N VAL A 94 -1.04 -4.33 1.18
CA VAL A 94 -2.28 -4.87 1.78
C VAL A 94 -3.57 -4.53 1.02
N ARG A 95 -3.77 -3.25 0.67
CA ARG A 95 -5.01 -2.80 0.01
C ARG A 95 -5.10 -3.28 -1.45
N ARG A 96 -3.99 -3.25 -2.19
CA ARG A 96 -3.94 -3.77 -3.56
C ARG A 96 -4.09 -5.29 -3.58
N LEU A 97 -3.46 -5.98 -2.65
CA LEU A 97 -3.61 -7.42 -2.48
C LEU A 97 -5.06 -7.80 -2.17
N HIS A 98 -5.72 -7.08 -1.26
CA HIS A 98 -7.15 -7.29 -0.99
C HIS A 98 -8.01 -7.11 -2.24
N ALA A 99 -7.83 -6.01 -2.99
CA ALA A 99 -8.56 -5.75 -4.20
C ALA A 99 -8.31 -6.84 -5.27
N HIS A 100 -7.07 -7.30 -5.41
CA HIS A 100 -6.71 -8.38 -6.33
C HIS A 100 -7.41 -9.70 -5.96
N LEU A 101 -7.31 -10.14 -4.70
CA LEU A 101 -7.91 -11.38 -4.23
C LEU A 101 -9.44 -11.35 -4.31
N LEU A 102 -10.05 -10.19 -4.05
CA LEU A 102 -11.50 -10.01 -4.18
C LEU A 102 -11.98 -10.08 -5.64
N ARG A 103 -11.27 -9.44 -6.58
CA ARG A 103 -11.59 -9.49 -8.02
C ARG A 103 -11.40 -10.89 -8.60
N ALA A 104 -10.35 -11.57 -8.19
CA ALA A 104 -10.09 -12.96 -8.58
C ALA A 104 -11.09 -13.96 -7.96
N ARG A 105 -12.00 -13.51 -7.09
CA ARG A 105 -12.96 -14.33 -6.33
C ARG A 105 -12.32 -15.49 -5.56
N VAL A 106 -11.04 -15.34 -5.20
CA VAL A 106 -10.27 -16.40 -4.51
C VAL A 106 -10.63 -16.46 -3.05
N ILE A 107 -10.74 -15.30 -2.40
CA ILE A 107 -11.13 -15.19 -0.99
C ILE A 107 -11.91 -13.90 -0.71
N THR A 108 -12.83 -14.00 0.26
CA THR A 108 -13.52 -12.86 0.85
C THR A 108 -13.05 -12.67 2.29
N CYS A 109 -12.14 -11.73 2.52
CA CYS A 109 -11.71 -11.37 3.87
C CYS A 109 -11.46 -9.87 3.97
N SER A 110 -11.49 -9.30 5.17
CA SER A 110 -11.30 -7.87 5.36
C SER A 110 -9.85 -7.45 5.13
N ILE A 111 -9.64 -6.18 4.74
CA ILE A 111 -8.31 -5.55 4.65
C ILE A 111 -7.53 -5.72 5.96
N SER A 112 -8.22 -5.58 7.11
CA SER A 112 -7.62 -5.75 8.44
C SER A 112 -7.15 -7.18 8.70
N SER A 113 -7.81 -8.19 8.13
CA SER A 113 -7.40 -9.58 8.21
C SER A 113 -6.10 -9.82 7.43
N ILE A 114 -6.03 -9.35 6.19
CA ILE A 114 -4.80 -9.42 5.38
C ILE A 114 -3.64 -8.67 6.07
N TYR A 115 -3.90 -7.47 6.60
CA TYR A 115 -2.89 -6.72 7.34
C TYR A 115 -2.32 -7.52 8.53
N ARG A 116 -3.19 -8.17 9.32
CA ARG A 116 -2.75 -9.00 10.47
C ARG A 116 -1.93 -10.20 10.04
N VAL A 117 -2.31 -10.86 8.94
CA VAL A 117 -1.55 -11.99 8.38
C VAL A 117 -0.16 -11.54 7.97
N LEU A 118 -0.05 -10.52 7.12
CA LEU A 118 1.23 -10.02 6.61
C LEU A 118 2.12 -9.43 7.73
N ARG A 119 1.52 -8.79 8.74
CA ARG A 119 2.26 -8.29 9.91
C ARG A 119 2.87 -9.43 10.74
N ARG A 120 2.13 -10.52 10.95
CA ARG A 120 2.63 -11.70 11.68
C ARG A 120 3.78 -12.39 10.97
N CYS A 121 3.80 -12.34 9.64
CA CYS A 121 4.87 -12.90 8.82
C CYS A 121 6.07 -11.96 8.65
N GLY A 122 6.09 -10.79 9.28
CA GLY A 122 7.15 -9.80 9.09
C GLY A 122 7.21 -9.16 7.70
N ALA A 123 6.21 -9.42 6.84
CA ALA A 123 6.21 -8.95 5.45
C ALA A 123 5.91 -7.45 5.28
N LEU A 124 5.49 -6.76 6.35
CA LEU A 124 5.18 -5.33 6.32
C LEU A 124 6.32 -4.52 6.94
N LEU A 125 7.14 -3.94 6.10
CA LEU A 125 8.15 -2.96 6.53
C LEU A 125 7.45 -1.67 6.99
N ARG A 126 7.70 -1.24 8.22
CA ARG A 126 7.27 0.07 8.71
C ARG A 126 8.15 1.16 8.09
N ARG A 127 7.65 1.78 7.00
CA ARG A 127 8.24 3.04 6.55
C ARG A 127 7.75 4.18 7.45
N PRO A 128 8.63 5.04 8.00
CA PRO A 128 8.22 6.19 8.79
C PRO A 128 7.32 7.09 7.91
N ARG A 129 6.18 7.51 8.45
CA ARG A 129 5.27 8.42 7.76
C ARG A 129 5.82 9.84 7.84
N LYS A 130 6.23 10.41 6.71
CA LYS A 130 6.46 11.86 6.61
C LYS A 130 5.11 12.59 6.77
N PRO A 131 5.07 13.73 7.49
CA PRO A 131 3.87 14.57 7.56
C PRO A 131 3.45 14.96 6.13
N LYS A 132 2.15 14.84 5.85
CA LYS A 132 1.62 15.17 4.52
C LYS A 132 1.19 16.63 4.51
N PRO A 133 1.69 17.47 3.59
CA PRO A 133 1.13 18.78 3.39
C PRO A 133 -0.32 18.67 2.88
N ASN A 134 -1.17 19.63 3.27
CA ASN A 134 -2.57 19.71 2.83
C ASN A 134 -2.65 20.20 1.38
N TRP A 135 -2.38 19.34 0.42
CA TRP A 135 -2.56 19.65 -0.99
C TRP A 135 -3.99 19.36 -1.44
N ILE A 136 -4.62 20.31 -2.09
CA ILE A 136 -5.89 20.09 -2.79
C ILE A 136 -5.60 19.22 -4.01
N ARG A 137 -6.11 17.98 -3.98
CA ARG A 137 -5.98 17.06 -5.10
C ARG A 137 -7.02 17.42 -6.16
N TYR A 138 -6.56 17.84 -7.33
CA TYR A 138 -7.45 17.99 -8.48
C TYR A 138 -7.33 16.78 -9.42
N ALA A 139 -8.41 16.43 -10.08
CA ALA A 139 -8.43 15.47 -11.18
C ALA A 139 -9.38 16.00 -12.26
N ARG A 140 -9.08 15.70 -13.52
CA ARG A 140 -10.01 15.96 -14.62
C ARG A 140 -11.12 14.92 -14.60
N ALA A 141 -12.31 15.31 -15.04
CA ALA A 141 -13.46 14.43 -15.00
C ALA A 141 -13.48 13.44 -16.18
N ILE A 142 -12.97 13.86 -17.34
CA ILE A 142 -13.02 13.13 -18.60
C ILE A 142 -11.61 12.73 -19.04
N PRO A 143 -11.38 11.46 -19.45
CA PRO A 143 -10.12 11.03 -20.05
C PRO A 143 -9.78 11.84 -21.28
N GLY A 144 -8.50 12.17 -21.45
CA GLY A 144 -8.00 12.95 -22.59
C GLY A 144 -8.19 14.46 -22.46
N GLU A 145 -8.95 14.97 -21.48
CA GLU A 145 -9.10 16.41 -21.28
C GLU A 145 -7.76 17.10 -21.06
N ARG A 146 -6.87 16.50 -20.28
CA ARG A 146 -5.49 16.94 -20.05
C ARG A 146 -4.58 15.78 -19.68
N ALA A 147 -3.42 15.72 -20.28
CA ALA A 147 -2.32 14.86 -19.86
C ALA A 147 -1.13 15.70 -19.35
N GLN A 148 -0.33 15.13 -18.46
CA GLN A 148 0.95 15.68 -18.01
C GLN A 148 2.09 14.95 -18.70
N MET A 149 3.07 15.69 -19.23
CA MET A 149 4.24 15.13 -19.88
C MET A 149 5.51 15.60 -19.19
N ASP A 150 6.46 14.69 -19.02
CA ASP A 150 7.73 14.97 -18.38
C ASP A 150 8.82 14.00 -18.84
N LEU A 151 10.09 14.42 -18.74
CA LEU A 151 11.26 13.63 -18.98
C LEU A 151 11.95 13.24 -17.69
N LYS A 152 12.32 11.97 -17.58
CA LYS A 152 13.10 11.44 -16.47
C LYS A 152 14.43 10.92 -16.95
N TYR A 153 15.50 11.28 -16.24
CA TYR A 153 16.84 10.73 -16.48
C TYR A 153 16.90 9.24 -16.08
N LEU A 154 17.51 8.44 -16.92
CA LEU A 154 17.79 7.02 -16.73
C LEU A 154 19.32 6.79 -16.80
N PRO A 155 19.83 5.64 -16.32
CA PRO A 155 21.22 5.27 -16.53
C PRO A 155 21.62 5.25 -18.02
N GLN A 156 22.93 5.26 -18.30
CA GLN A 156 23.48 5.25 -19.66
C GLN A 156 23.08 6.46 -20.52
N ASP A 157 22.91 7.64 -19.89
CA ASP A 157 22.54 8.89 -20.54
C ASP A 157 21.27 8.80 -21.40
N ARG A 158 20.29 8.02 -20.92
CA ARG A 158 18.99 7.86 -21.55
C ARG A 158 17.92 8.58 -20.75
N TYR A 159 16.76 8.76 -21.38
CA TYR A 159 15.65 9.50 -20.80
C TYR A 159 14.35 8.76 -21.05
N GLN A 160 13.48 8.71 -20.05
CA GLN A 160 12.12 8.25 -20.22
C GLN A 160 11.21 9.45 -20.48
N LEU A 161 10.61 9.53 -21.66
CA LEU A 161 9.48 10.43 -21.91
C LEU A 161 8.22 9.77 -21.37
N THR A 162 7.52 10.48 -20.50
CA THR A 162 6.32 10.00 -19.80
C THR A 162 5.15 10.91 -20.10
N LEU A 163 4.02 10.34 -20.49
CA LEU A 163 2.76 11.04 -20.74
C LEU A 163 1.65 10.36 -19.93
N VAL A 164 0.98 11.09 -19.03
CA VAL A 164 -0.01 10.54 -18.10
C VAL A 164 -1.31 11.31 -18.18
N ASP A 165 -2.41 10.64 -18.45
CA ASP A 165 -3.73 11.26 -18.41
C ASP A 165 -4.14 11.67 -16.98
N ASP A 166 -4.62 12.89 -16.83
CA ASP A 166 -5.00 13.47 -15.55
C ASP A 166 -6.22 12.78 -14.91
N CYS A 167 -7.13 12.25 -15.71
CA CYS A 167 -8.34 11.57 -15.25
C CYS A 167 -8.04 10.12 -14.89
N SER A 168 -7.65 9.32 -15.87
CA SER A 168 -7.55 7.87 -15.79
C SER A 168 -6.19 7.35 -15.29
N ARG A 169 -5.16 8.21 -15.24
CA ARG A 169 -3.76 7.80 -15.02
C ARG A 169 -3.23 6.88 -16.11
N TYR A 170 -3.87 6.83 -17.28
CA TYR A 170 -3.38 6.08 -18.42
C TYR A 170 -1.98 6.57 -18.78
N LEU A 171 -1.06 5.63 -18.95
CA LEU A 171 0.36 5.87 -19.13
C LEU A 171 0.78 5.61 -20.57
N GLY A 172 1.42 6.59 -21.20
CA GLY A 172 2.29 6.38 -22.34
C GLY A 172 3.73 6.67 -21.90
N ALA A 173 4.67 5.84 -22.31
CA ALA A 173 6.09 6.06 -22.04
C ALA A 173 6.96 5.49 -23.16
N THR A 174 8.11 6.11 -23.42
CA THR A 174 9.13 5.64 -24.37
C THR A 174 10.52 6.08 -23.92
N VAL A 175 11.55 5.39 -24.36
CA VAL A 175 12.94 5.72 -24.04
C VAL A 175 13.54 6.59 -25.14
N LEU A 176 14.24 7.65 -24.74
CA LEU A 176 14.96 8.58 -25.63
C LEU A 176 16.47 8.52 -25.35
N GLU A 177 17.27 8.66 -26.40
CA GLU A 177 18.72 8.77 -26.26
C GLU A 177 19.21 10.19 -25.91
N LYS A 178 18.39 11.20 -26.21
CA LYS A 178 18.76 12.61 -26.00
C LYS A 178 17.62 13.41 -25.39
N ARG A 179 17.98 14.32 -24.49
CA ARG A 179 17.07 15.31 -23.91
C ARG A 179 17.01 16.55 -24.80
N THR A 180 16.33 16.44 -25.93
CA THR A 180 16.16 17.56 -26.88
C THR A 180 14.72 17.67 -27.33
N THR A 181 14.27 18.88 -27.68
CA THR A 181 12.95 19.11 -28.26
C THR A 181 12.72 18.27 -29.53
N ALA A 182 13.75 18.12 -30.37
CA ALA A 182 13.67 17.30 -31.58
C ALA A 182 13.41 15.82 -31.27
N ALA A 183 14.04 15.26 -30.22
CA ALA A 183 13.81 13.88 -29.80
C ALA A 183 12.37 13.69 -29.27
N VAL A 184 11.88 14.63 -28.45
CA VAL A 184 10.51 14.64 -27.95
C VAL A 184 9.50 14.74 -29.11
N CYS A 185 9.70 15.67 -30.03
CA CYS A 185 8.82 15.85 -31.19
C CYS A 185 8.76 14.62 -32.10
N ARG A 186 9.88 13.89 -32.24
CA ARG A 186 9.95 12.66 -33.03
C ARG A 186 9.17 11.52 -32.37
N ALA A 187 9.29 11.38 -31.07
CA ALA A 187 8.67 10.29 -30.29
C ALA A 187 7.16 10.51 -30.03
N LEU A 188 6.74 11.76 -29.86
CA LEU A 188 5.39 12.10 -29.41
C LEU A 188 4.26 11.54 -30.30
N PRO A 189 4.31 11.59 -31.65
CA PRO A 189 3.24 11.04 -32.47
C PRO A 189 3.00 9.53 -32.27
N GLY A 190 4.09 8.77 -32.08
CA GLY A 190 4.01 7.35 -31.74
C GLY A 190 3.36 7.13 -30.37
N LEU A 191 3.76 7.94 -29.38
CA LEU A 191 3.26 7.87 -28.04
C LEU A 191 1.76 8.22 -27.95
N LEU A 192 1.30 9.22 -28.72
CA LEU A 192 -0.12 9.60 -28.78
C LEU A 192 -1.01 8.47 -29.30
N LYS A 193 -0.52 7.67 -30.26
CA LYS A 193 -1.26 6.53 -30.82
C LYS A 193 -1.51 5.41 -29.81
N THR A 194 -0.78 5.36 -28.70
CA THR A 194 -0.99 4.33 -27.65
C THR A 194 -2.18 4.65 -26.75
N PHE A 195 -2.70 5.87 -26.81
CA PHE A 195 -3.87 6.27 -26.01
C PHE A 195 -5.17 5.82 -26.67
N PRO A 196 -6.09 5.17 -25.94
CA PRO A 196 -7.39 4.71 -26.46
C PRO A 196 -8.43 5.83 -26.55
N PHE A 197 -8.00 7.08 -26.41
CA PHE A 197 -8.84 8.28 -26.50
C PHE A 197 -7.99 9.49 -26.92
N PRO A 198 -8.59 10.48 -27.59
CA PRO A 198 -7.87 11.67 -28.03
C PRO A 198 -7.47 12.55 -26.85
N LEU A 199 -6.26 13.10 -26.91
CA LEU A 199 -5.77 14.09 -25.93
C LEU A 199 -6.06 15.51 -26.44
N ARG A 200 -6.70 16.33 -25.61
CA ARG A 200 -7.05 17.73 -25.93
C ARG A 200 -6.02 18.75 -25.45
N CYS A 201 -5.27 18.40 -24.39
CA CYS A 201 -4.30 19.28 -23.79
C CYS A 201 -3.13 18.48 -23.22
N ILE A 202 -1.90 18.93 -23.47
CA ILE A 202 -0.69 18.42 -22.82
C ILE A 202 -0.09 19.54 -21.98
N GLN A 203 0.18 19.23 -20.72
CA GLN A 203 0.84 20.10 -19.76
C GLN A 203 2.27 19.63 -19.53
N THR A 204 3.24 20.55 -19.64
CA THR A 204 4.65 20.31 -19.34
C THR A 204 5.16 21.30 -18.28
N ASP A 205 6.34 21.05 -17.77
CA ASP A 205 7.12 22.10 -17.12
C ASP A 205 7.72 23.08 -18.15
N ASN A 206 8.59 23.98 -17.68
CA ASN A 206 9.28 24.96 -18.53
C ASN A 206 10.66 24.45 -18.97
N GLY A 207 10.88 23.14 -19.08
CA GLY A 207 12.12 22.57 -19.56
C GLY A 207 12.40 22.93 -21.01
N SER A 208 13.67 23.11 -21.36
CA SER A 208 14.09 23.45 -22.73
C SER A 208 13.69 22.41 -23.77
N GLU A 209 13.53 21.16 -23.37
CA GLU A 209 13.05 20.05 -24.19
C GLU A 209 11.58 20.19 -24.62
N PHE A 210 10.83 21.05 -23.98
CA PHE A 210 9.42 21.36 -24.26
C PHE A 210 9.21 22.71 -24.93
N GLY A 211 10.19 23.14 -25.72
CA GLY A 211 10.24 24.46 -26.36
C GLY A 211 9.23 24.68 -27.49
N LEU A 212 9.48 25.71 -28.28
CA LEU A 212 8.55 26.22 -29.31
C LEU A 212 8.20 25.19 -30.39
N ASP A 213 9.16 24.34 -30.80
CA ASP A 213 8.93 23.30 -31.83
C ASP A 213 7.88 22.29 -31.36
N LEU A 214 7.92 21.90 -30.08
CA LEU A 214 6.90 21.06 -29.49
C LEU A 214 5.52 21.75 -29.51
N THR A 215 5.49 23.03 -29.13
CA THR A 215 4.25 23.82 -29.15
C THR A 215 3.67 23.90 -30.57
N ALA A 216 4.53 24.11 -31.59
CA ALA A 216 4.13 24.13 -32.98
C ALA A 216 3.61 22.75 -33.45
N LEU A 217 4.26 21.66 -33.06
CA LEU A 217 3.81 20.30 -33.35
C LEU A 217 2.44 20.01 -32.73
N LEU A 218 2.26 20.29 -31.45
CA LEU A 218 1.00 20.08 -30.73
C LEU A 218 -0.14 20.89 -31.35
N LYS A 219 0.11 22.14 -31.73
CA LYS A 219 -0.84 22.99 -32.44
C LYS A 219 -1.29 22.36 -33.76
N ARG A 220 -0.36 21.81 -34.55
CA ARG A 220 -0.68 21.08 -35.81
C ARG A 220 -1.53 19.83 -35.56
N LEU A 221 -1.35 19.18 -34.42
CA LEU A 221 -2.11 18.00 -34.03
C LEU A 221 -3.46 18.35 -33.35
N GLY A 222 -3.80 19.65 -33.24
CA GLY A 222 -5.03 20.09 -32.58
C GLY A 222 -5.00 19.94 -31.05
N ILE A 223 -3.81 19.80 -30.46
CA ILE A 223 -3.62 19.60 -29.02
C ILE A 223 -3.11 20.90 -28.40
N ARG A 224 -3.79 21.38 -27.37
CA ARG A 224 -3.36 22.58 -26.63
C ARG A 224 -2.13 22.27 -25.77
N HIS A 225 -1.06 23.07 -25.93
CA HIS A 225 0.10 23.02 -25.02
C HIS A 225 -0.09 24.01 -23.88
N THR A 226 0.21 23.59 -22.66
CA THR A 226 0.19 24.46 -21.46
C THR A 226 1.43 24.19 -20.63
N HIS A 227 2.05 25.26 -20.14
CA HIS A 227 3.17 25.15 -19.19
C HIS A 227 2.66 25.33 -17.77
N ILE A 228 3.28 24.65 -16.80
CA ILE A 228 3.03 24.92 -15.38
C ILE A 228 3.54 26.32 -15.01
N ARG A 229 2.89 26.95 -14.05
CA ARG A 229 3.36 28.24 -13.53
C ARG A 229 4.76 28.05 -12.93
N PRO A 230 5.68 29.00 -13.12
CA PRO A 230 6.98 28.97 -12.45
C PRO A 230 6.82 28.79 -10.94
N ARG A 231 7.72 28.04 -10.32
CA ARG A 231 7.70 27.72 -8.87
C ARG A 231 6.46 26.96 -8.37
N SER A 232 5.78 26.23 -9.27
CA SER A 232 4.58 25.45 -8.93
C SER A 232 4.74 23.96 -9.27
N PRO A 233 5.76 23.26 -8.74
CA PRO A 233 6.06 21.86 -9.10
C PRO A 233 4.91 20.89 -8.76
N HIS A 234 4.09 21.24 -7.75
CA HIS A 234 2.92 20.45 -7.38
C HIS A 234 1.89 20.25 -8.52
N LEU A 235 1.92 21.13 -9.56
CA LEU A 235 1.04 20.99 -10.73
C LEU A 235 1.46 19.84 -11.65
N ASN A 236 2.72 19.37 -11.57
CA ASN A 236 3.23 18.20 -12.32
C ASN A 236 3.27 16.91 -11.48
N GLY A 237 2.71 16.96 -10.28
CA GLY A 237 2.81 15.88 -9.28
C GLY A 237 2.21 14.53 -9.71
N LYS A 238 1.39 14.46 -10.77
CA LYS A 238 0.85 13.19 -11.26
C LYS A 238 1.87 12.43 -12.09
N VAL A 239 2.54 13.09 -13.04
CA VAL A 239 3.58 12.47 -13.84
C VAL A 239 4.78 12.10 -12.97
N GLU A 240 5.20 12.96 -12.03
CA GLU A 240 6.25 12.65 -11.05
C GLU A 240 5.91 11.41 -10.23
N ARG A 241 4.65 11.29 -9.77
CA ARG A 241 4.20 10.13 -9.02
C ARG A 241 4.23 8.85 -9.85
N VAL A 242 3.85 8.93 -11.12
CA VAL A 242 3.90 7.80 -12.05
C VAL A 242 5.35 7.43 -12.34
N GLN A 243 6.22 8.39 -12.63
CA GLN A 243 7.65 8.15 -12.83
C GLN A 243 8.30 7.45 -11.64
N ARG A 244 7.94 7.84 -10.41
CA ARG A 244 8.38 7.13 -9.20
C ARG A 244 7.86 5.70 -9.15
N THR A 245 6.60 5.48 -9.53
CA THR A 245 6.02 4.14 -9.59
C THR A 245 6.74 3.27 -10.62
N VAL A 246 7.01 3.81 -11.82
CA VAL A 246 7.77 3.11 -12.86
C VAL A 246 9.19 2.80 -12.40
N GLN A 247 9.82 3.72 -11.65
CA GLN A 247 11.14 3.46 -11.07
C GLN A 247 11.10 2.28 -10.09
N GLU A 248 10.21 2.36 -9.09
CA GLU A 248 10.14 1.38 -8.00
C GLU A 248 9.65 0.00 -8.45
N GLU A 249 8.81 -0.07 -9.48
CA GLU A 249 8.16 -1.31 -9.92
C GLU A 249 8.78 -1.92 -11.19
N PHE A 250 9.59 -1.16 -11.92
CA PHE A 250 10.18 -1.60 -13.17
C PHE A 250 11.69 -1.32 -13.26
N TRP A 251 12.12 -0.04 -13.28
CA TRP A 251 13.54 0.29 -13.54
C TRP A 251 14.51 -0.24 -12.48
N ASP A 252 14.09 -0.31 -11.20
CA ASP A 252 14.96 -0.83 -10.13
C ASP A 252 15.31 -2.33 -10.32
N GLY A 253 14.57 -3.04 -11.19
CA GLY A 253 14.82 -4.43 -11.56
C GLY A 253 15.48 -4.63 -12.93
N ILE A 254 15.73 -3.55 -13.70
CA ILE A 254 16.29 -3.62 -15.05
C ILE A 254 17.78 -3.33 -15.00
N GLY A 255 18.59 -4.26 -15.54
CA GLY A 255 20.02 -4.10 -15.71
C GLY A 255 20.39 -3.28 -16.96
N PRO A 256 21.71 -3.11 -17.21
CA PRO A 256 22.20 -2.53 -18.46
C PRO A 256 21.69 -3.29 -19.68
N GLY A 257 21.38 -2.58 -20.76
CA GLY A 257 20.87 -3.18 -21.99
C GLY A 257 20.88 -2.20 -23.17
N SER A 258 20.51 -2.67 -24.35
CA SER A 258 20.32 -1.84 -25.52
C SER A 258 19.09 -0.94 -25.42
N LEU A 259 18.99 0.10 -26.25
CA LEU A 259 17.82 0.97 -26.31
C LEU A 259 16.56 0.18 -26.69
N GLN A 260 16.70 -0.75 -27.66
CA GLN A 260 15.60 -1.55 -28.16
C GLN A 260 15.09 -2.54 -27.10
N GLU A 261 15.97 -3.14 -26.31
CA GLU A 261 15.59 -4.01 -25.19
C GLU A 261 14.83 -3.24 -24.10
N TRP A 262 15.35 -2.07 -23.71
CA TRP A 262 14.71 -1.21 -22.72
C TRP A 262 13.35 -0.72 -23.20
N GLU A 263 13.24 -0.33 -24.48
CA GLU A 263 11.96 0.07 -25.06
C GLU A 263 10.96 -1.08 -25.04
N ARG A 264 11.34 -2.28 -25.47
CA ARG A 264 10.48 -3.47 -25.45
C ARG A 264 9.99 -3.78 -24.04
N PHE A 265 10.89 -3.85 -23.05
CA PHE A 265 10.52 -4.12 -21.66
C PHE A 265 9.64 -3.01 -21.08
N LEU A 266 9.92 -1.75 -21.41
CA LEU A 266 9.08 -0.63 -20.99
C LEU A 266 7.66 -0.74 -21.56
N GLN A 267 7.51 -1.11 -22.85
CA GLN A 267 6.21 -1.29 -23.47
C GLN A 267 5.42 -2.46 -22.85
N ASP A 268 6.08 -3.55 -22.45
CA ASP A 268 5.45 -4.65 -21.70
C ASP A 268 4.96 -4.17 -20.32
N TYR A 269 5.79 -3.40 -19.60
CA TYR A 269 5.39 -2.79 -18.35
C TYR A 269 4.25 -1.78 -18.52
N VAL A 270 4.27 -0.93 -19.54
CA VAL A 270 3.19 0.03 -19.84
C VAL A 270 1.87 -0.70 -20.10
N ARG A 271 1.89 -1.82 -20.84
CA ARG A 271 0.70 -2.68 -21.02
C ARG A 271 0.18 -3.20 -19.69
N PHE A 272 1.06 -3.79 -18.86
CA PHE A 272 0.69 -4.24 -17.52
C PHE A 272 0.13 -3.09 -16.67
N TYR A 273 0.79 -1.93 -16.67
CA TYR A 273 0.37 -0.75 -15.92
C TYR A 273 -1.03 -0.29 -16.30
N ASN A 274 -1.33 -0.22 -17.58
CA ASN A 274 -2.61 0.27 -18.08
C ASN A 274 -3.74 -0.74 -17.93
N GLN A 275 -3.46 -2.04 -18.14
CA GLN A 275 -4.50 -3.07 -18.24
C GLN A 275 -4.73 -3.84 -16.94
N ARG A 276 -3.71 -3.97 -16.08
CA ARG A 276 -3.76 -4.88 -14.91
C ARG A 276 -3.44 -4.21 -13.59
N ARG A 277 -2.60 -3.16 -13.62
CA ARG A 277 -2.15 -2.52 -12.39
C ARG A 277 -3.29 -1.76 -11.72
N GLN A 278 -3.61 -2.13 -10.48
CA GLN A 278 -4.65 -1.49 -9.68
C GLN A 278 -4.15 -0.19 -9.04
N HIS A 279 -4.87 0.90 -9.23
CA HIS A 279 -4.56 2.22 -8.70
C HIS A 279 -5.47 2.61 -7.55
N SER A 280 -4.89 2.94 -6.39
CA SER A 280 -5.67 3.38 -5.24
C SER A 280 -6.45 4.68 -5.48
N ALA A 281 -5.91 5.57 -6.33
CA ALA A 281 -6.57 6.81 -6.71
C ALA A 281 -7.77 6.61 -7.65
N LEU A 282 -7.88 5.41 -8.27
CA LEU A 282 -8.95 5.02 -9.19
C LEU A 282 -9.89 3.97 -8.57
N GLY A 283 -9.94 3.88 -7.24
CA GLY A 283 -10.76 2.87 -6.57
C GLY A 283 -10.27 1.43 -6.79
N TYR A 284 -8.96 1.25 -7.01
CA TYR A 284 -8.32 -0.05 -7.29
C TYR A 284 -8.74 -0.68 -8.61
N THR A 285 -9.14 0.15 -9.59
CA THR A 285 -9.31 -0.27 -10.99
C THR A 285 -8.05 -0.01 -11.80
N ALA A 286 -7.92 -0.69 -12.95
CA ALA A 286 -6.86 -0.42 -13.90
C ALA A 286 -7.15 0.89 -14.68
N PRO A 287 -6.11 1.61 -15.16
CA PRO A 287 -6.30 2.85 -15.92
C PRO A 287 -7.23 2.74 -17.11
N ILE A 288 -7.11 1.65 -17.89
CA ILE A 288 -7.99 1.43 -19.06
C ILE A 288 -9.46 1.25 -18.65
N GLU A 289 -9.72 0.45 -17.62
CA GLU A 289 -11.09 0.21 -17.15
C GLU A 289 -11.73 1.51 -16.65
N TYR A 290 -10.96 2.29 -15.90
CA TYR A 290 -11.40 3.58 -15.37
C TYR A 290 -11.67 4.59 -16.50
N ALA A 291 -10.84 4.59 -17.56
CA ALA A 291 -11.02 5.42 -18.72
C ALA A 291 -12.31 5.05 -19.47
N LEU A 292 -12.50 3.77 -19.78
CA LEU A 292 -13.66 3.28 -20.51
C LEU A 292 -14.99 3.57 -19.80
N GLN A 293 -15.02 3.55 -18.48
CA GLN A 293 -16.19 3.90 -17.69
C GLN A 293 -16.60 5.38 -17.81
N ARG A 294 -15.65 6.26 -18.16
CA ARG A 294 -15.82 7.73 -18.18
C ARG A 294 -15.78 8.34 -19.56
N LEU A 295 -15.46 7.57 -20.58
CA LEU A 295 -15.59 8.04 -21.96
C LEU A 295 -17.07 8.21 -22.34
N PRO A 296 -17.46 9.30 -23.02
CA PRO A 296 -18.79 9.45 -23.59
C PRO A 296 -19.15 8.27 -24.51
N HIS A 297 -20.41 7.87 -24.54
CA HIS A 297 -20.89 6.70 -25.32
C HIS A 297 -20.47 6.73 -26.79
N GLN A 298 -20.38 7.90 -27.41
CA GLN A 298 -19.94 8.06 -28.80
C GLN A 298 -18.48 7.66 -29.07
N THR A 299 -17.63 7.68 -28.07
CA THR A 299 -16.20 7.35 -28.23
C THR A 299 -15.91 5.85 -28.00
N ARG A 300 -16.88 5.10 -27.46
CA ARG A 300 -16.73 3.66 -27.13
C ARG A 300 -16.79 2.75 -28.34
N VAL A 301 -17.45 3.17 -29.41
CA VAL A 301 -17.79 2.30 -30.57
C VAL A 301 -16.64 2.15 -31.57
N SER A 302 -15.70 3.10 -31.64
CA SER A 302 -14.61 3.10 -32.64
C SER A 302 -13.40 2.24 -32.32
N HIS A 303 -13.35 1.54 -31.17
CA HIS A 303 -12.21 0.72 -30.74
C HIS A 303 -12.53 -0.78 -30.57
N MET A 304 -13.74 -1.22 -30.98
CA MET A 304 -14.13 -2.64 -30.92
C MET A 304 -14.23 -3.27 -32.31
N SER A 305 -13.74 -2.61 -33.37
CA SER A 305 -13.64 -3.14 -34.74
C SER A 305 -12.21 -3.34 -35.19
#